data_5f77fef902c387f7fe2de5fc56d4cf53
#
_entry.id   5f77fef902c387f7fe2de5fc56d4cf53
#
_cell.length_a   1.000
_cell.length_b   1.000
_cell.length_c   1.000
_cell.angle_alpha   90.00
_cell.angle_beta   90.00
_cell.angle_gamma   90.00
#
_symmetry.space_group_name_H-M   'P 1'
#
loop_
_entity.id
_entity.type
_entity.pdbx_description
1 polymer ?
#
loop_
_entity_poly.entity_id
_entity_poly.type
_entity_poly.pdbx_seq_one_letter_code
_entity_poly.pdbx_strand_id
1 'polypeptide(L)'
;MLTVHHLNQSRSQRVLWALEELQLPYQIVRYQREKSMLAPAALKKIHPLGKSPVLEDNGYVLAESGAILEYLQESWDSDGLLKPQGADDKLQYRFWLHYAEGSLMPLLLMKLVFASLGKPPVPFGVRSLGSLLGKGIQK
;
A
#
# COMPACT_ATOMS: atom_id res chain seq x y z
N MET A 1 4.58 -4.66 -21.02
CA MET A 1 5.73 -4.26 -20.14
C MET A 1 5.14 -3.68 -18.87
N LEU A 2 5.57 -4.18 -17.72
CA LEU A 2 5.06 -3.77 -16.41
C LEU A 2 5.51 -2.35 -16.06
N THR A 3 4.57 -1.50 -15.62
CA THR A 3 4.87 -0.14 -15.14
C THR A 3 4.25 0.07 -13.76
N VAL A 4 5.08 0.44 -12.78
CA VAL A 4 4.64 0.70 -11.40
C VAL A 4 4.55 2.20 -11.15
N HIS A 5 3.37 2.69 -10.78
CA HIS A 5 3.15 4.06 -10.31
C HIS A 5 3.45 4.12 -8.81
N HIS A 6 4.70 4.48 -8.51
CA HIS A 6 5.24 4.51 -7.15
C HIS A 6 5.06 5.89 -6.51
N LEU A 7 4.40 5.93 -5.37
CA LEU A 7 4.33 7.11 -4.50
C LEU A 7 5.30 6.92 -3.33
N ASN A 8 6.08 7.95 -2.99
CA ASN A 8 6.96 7.89 -1.83
C ASN A 8 6.17 7.60 -0.53
N GLN A 9 6.78 6.89 0.42
CA GLN A 9 6.15 6.51 1.70
C GLN A 9 4.78 5.86 1.53
N SER A 10 4.66 4.94 0.60
CA SER A 10 3.41 4.22 0.30
C SER A 10 3.61 2.70 0.19
N ARG A 11 2.49 2.01 0.09
CA ARG A 11 2.47 0.55 -0.05
C ARG A 11 3.01 0.05 -1.38
N SER A 12 3.25 0.93 -2.36
CA SER A 12 3.84 0.55 -3.65
C SER A 12 5.20 -0.13 -3.52
N GLN A 13 5.91 0.09 -2.40
CA GLN A 13 7.15 -0.61 -2.12
C GLN A 13 7.00 -2.13 -2.05
N ARG A 14 5.82 -2.64 -1.67
CA ARG A 14 5.53 -4.08 -1.65
C ARG A 14 5.45 -4.66 -3.06
N VAL A 15 4.89 -3.90 -3.99
CA VAL A 15 4.81 -4.28 -5.41
C VAL A 15 6.21 -4.30 -6.03
N LEU A 16 7.02 -3.27 -5.75
CA LEU A 16 8.42 -3.24 -6.18
C LEU A 16 9.19 -4.46 -5.64
N TRP A 17 9.03 -4.77 -4.36
CA TRP A 17 9.67 -5.94 -3.76
C TRP A 17 9.23 -7.25 -4.44
N ALA A 18 7.93 -7.45 -4.69
CA ALA A 18 7.47 -8.65 -5.40
C ALA A 18 8.06 -8.77 -6.81
N LEU A 19 8.17 -7.65 -7.54
CA LEU A 19 8.79 -7.64 -8.88
C LEU A 19 10.28 -7.98 -8.85
N GLU A 20 11.01 -7.50 -7.83
CA GLU A 20 12.42 -7.85 -7.62
C GLU A 20 12.58 -9.34 -7.28
N GLU A 21 11.75 -9.89 -6.38
CA GLU A 21 11.78 -11.31 -6.05
C GLU A 21 11.48 -12.20 -7.27
N LEU A 22 10.55 -11.78 -8.12
CA LEU A 22 10.22 -12.47 -9.38
C LEU A 22 11.22 -12.19 -10.51
N GLN A 23 12.20 -11.31 -10.29
CA GLN A 23 13.20 -10.89 -11.29
C GLN A 23 12.57 -10.39 -12.60
N LEU A 24 11.42 -9.72 -12.50
CA LEU A 24 10.68 -9.23 -13.65
C LEU A 24 11.20 -7.86 -14.09
N PRO A 25 11.34 -7.60 -15.40
CA PRO A 25 11.65 -6.26 -15.90
C PRO A 25 10.45 -5.34 -15.78
N TYR A 26 10.64 -4.16 -15.20
CA TYR A 26 9.59 -3.17 -15.04
C TYR A 26 10.11 -1.73 -15.12
N GLN A 27 9.18 -0.79 -15.29
CA GLN A 27 9.45 0.65 -15.23
C GLN A 27 8.79 1.25 -13.99
N ILE A 28 9.38 2.34 -13.47
CA ILE A 28 8.84 3.07 -12.33
C ILE A 28 8.49 4.50 -12.76
N VAL A 29 7.21 4.85 -12.61
CA VAL A 29 6.76 6.25 -12.64
C VAL A 29 6.64 6.75 -11.21
N ARG A 30 7.50 7.72 -10.85
CA ARG A 30 7.62 8.20 -9.47
C ARG A 30 6.72 9.39 -9.21
N TYR A 31 6.00 9.35 -8.10
CA TYR A 31 5.19 10.45 -7.57
C TYR A 31 5.69 10.85 -6.19
N GLN A 32 5.53 12.12 -5.87
CA GLN A 32 5.83 12.68 -4.55
C GLN A 32 4.55 13.09 -3.85
N ARG A 33 4.47 12.84 -2.55
CA ARG A 33 3.36 13.35 -1.73
C ARG A 33 3.39 14.87 -1.71
N GLU A 34 2.20 15.46 -1.68
CA GLU A 34 2.05 16.88 -1.45
C GLU A 34 2.44 17.25 0.01
N LYS A 35 2.57 18.54 0.29
CA LYS A 35 2.83 19.03 1.67
C LYS A 35 1.76 18.59 2.67
N SER A 36 0.54 18.37 2.20
CA SER A 36 -0.59 17.79 2.95
C SER A 36 -0.45 16.31 3.27
N MET A 37 0.61 15.64 2.80
CA MET A 37 0.82 14.19 2.83
C MET A 37 -0.17 13.39 1.96
N LEU A 38 -1.01 14.06 1.18
CA LEU A 38 -1.90 13.42 0.23
C LEU A 38 -1.15 12.99 -1.04
N ALA A 39 -1.76 12.09 -1.79
CA ALA A 39 -1.30 11.71 -3.11
C ALA A 39 -1.58 12.84 -4.12
N PRO A 40 -0.68 13.11 -5.08
CA PRO A 40 -0.89 14.17 -6.07
C PRO A 40 -2.05 13.83 -7.00
N ALA A 41 -2.74 14.86 -7.49
CA ALA A 41 -3.89 14.73 -8.39
C ALA A 41 -3.55 13.95 -9.70
N ALA A 42 -2.28 13.93 -10.09
CA ALA A 42 -1.81 13.18 -11.25
C ALA A 42 -2.14 11.67 -11.18
N LEU A 43 -2.15 11.07 -9.99
CA LEU A 43 -2.53 9.66 -9.81
C LEU A 43 -4.01 9.37 -10.16
N LYS A 44 -4.89 10.36 -10.02
CA LYS A 44 -6.30 10.21 -10.44
C LYS A 44 -6.47 10.07 -11.96
N LYS A 45 -5.49 10.56 -12.74
CA LYS A 45 -5.50 10.39 -14.20
C LYS A 45 -5.15 8.96 -14.61
N ILE A 46 -4.42 8.24 -13.76
CA ILE A 46 -4.03 6.85 -14.00
C ILE A 46 -5.14 5.90 -13.53
N HIS A 47 -5.63 6.11 -12.29
CA HIS A 47 -6.70 5.28 -11.74
C HIS A 47 -7.64 6.13 -10.89
N PRO A 48 -8.98 5.96 -10.96
CA PRO A 48 -9.97 6.80 -10.27
C PRO A 48 -9.78 6.92 -8.76
N LEU A 49 -9.26 5.89 -8.10
CA LEU A 49 -8.93 5.93 -6.66
C LEU A 49 -7.89 6.99 -6.31
N GLY A 50 -7.03 7.41 -7.26
CA GLY A 50 -5.99 8.41 -7.02
C GLY A 50 -5.00 8.01 -5.93
N LYS A 51 -4.75 6.70 -5.78
CA LYS A 51 -3.86 6.11 -4.76
C LYS A 51 -2.74 5.33 -5.43
N SER A 52 -1.72 4.97 -4.68
CA SER A 52 -0.63 4.08 -5.07
C SER A 52 -0.55 2.92 -4.07
N PRO A 53 -0.21 1.69 -4.49
CA PRO A 53 0.29 1.33 -5.82
C PRO A 53 -0.77 1.31 -6.92
N VAL A 54 -0.31 1.55 -8.15
CA VAL A 54 -1.01 1.17 -9.37
C VAL A 54 0.01 0.45 -10.27
N LEU A 55 -0.39 -0.66 -10.86
CA LEU A 55 0.36 -1.42 -11.85
C LEU A 55 -0.33 -1.32 -13.21
N GLU A 56 0.43 -0.98 -14.24
CA GLU A 56 -0.02 -1.11 -15.62
C GLU A 56 0.66 -2.31 -16.28
N ASP A 57 -0.11 -3.14 -16.99
CA ASP A 57 0.39 -4.23 -17.82
C ASP A 57 -0.49 -4.42 -19.03
N ASN A 58 0.09 -4.26 -20.24
CA ASN A 58 -0.56 -4.53 -21.51
C ASN A 58 -1.99 -3.95 -21.65
N GLY A 59 -2.19 -2.73 -21.14
CA GLY A 59 -3.47 -2.02 -21.17
C GLY A 59 -4.37 -2.26 -19.94
N TYR A 60 -4.03 -3.19 -19.07
CA TYR A 60 -4.67 -3.32 -17.75
C TYR A 60 -4.09 -2.31 -16.79
N VAL A 61 -4.96 -1.70 -15.99
CA VAL A 61 -4.59 -0.76 -14.93
C VAL A 61 -5.15 -1.30 -13.62
N LEU A 62 -4.27 -1.82 -12.77
CA LEU A 62 -4.63 -2.46 -11.50
C LEU A 62 -4.25 -1.57 -10.32
N ALA A 63 -5.18 -1.39 -9.41
CA ALA A 63 -4.96 -0.80 -8.09
C ALA A 63 -5.22 -1.85 -7.01
N GLU A 64 -4.95 -1.50 -5.75
CA GLU A 64 -4.97 -2.33 -4.56
C GLU A 64 -3.79 -3.31 -4.46
N SER A 65 -3.05 -3.22 -3.34
CA SER A 65 -1.81 -4.00 -3.15
C SER A 65 -2.04 -5.50 -3.24
N GLY A 66 -3.12 -6.00 -2.61
CA GLY A 66 -3.46 -7.42 -2.64
C GLY A 66 -3.76 -7.92 -4.05
N ALA A 67 -4.63 -7.21 -4.78
CA ALA A 67 -5.00 -7.56 -6.15
C ALA A 67 -3.79 -7.57 -7.11
N ILE A 68 -2.88 -6.59 -6.95
CA ILE A 68 -1.65 -6.53 -7.74
C ILE A 68 -0.74 -7.72 -7.43
N LEU A 69 -0.58 -8.08 -6.16
CA LEU A 69 0.24 -9.22 -5.76
C LEU A 69 -0.33 -10.55 -6.25
N GLU A 70 -1.65 -10.74 -6.17
CA GLU A 70 -2.32 -11.92 -6.74
C GLU A 70 -2.16 -11.98 -8.26
N TYR A 71 -2.34 -10.85 -8.96
CA TYR A 71 -2.12 -10.77 -10.40
C TYR A 71 -0.69 -11.15 -10.80
N LEU A 72 0.32 -10.62 -10.11
CA LEU A 72 1.72 -10.97 -10.38
C LEU A 72 1.99 -12.45 -10.13
N GLN A 73 1.44 -13.01 -9.06
CA GLN A 73 1.56 -14.42 -8.75
C GLN A 73 0.89 -15.32 -9.79
N GLU A 74 -0.27 -14.94 -10.30
CA GLU A 74 -1.03 -15.75 -11.27
C GLU A 74 -0.45 -15.65 -12.67
N SER A 75 -0.03 -14.45 -13.07
CA SER A 75 0.32 -14.16 -14.48
C SER A 75 1.82 -14.21 -14.76
N TRP A 76 2.67 -14.01 -13.74
CA TRP A 76 4.11 -13.82 -13.92
C TRP A 76 5.00 -14.74 -13.07
N ASP A 77 4.45 -15.46 -12.10
CA ASP A 77 5.19 -16.38 -11.24
C ASP A 77 5.14 -17.81 -11.80
N SER A 78 5.84 -18.02 -12.93
CA SER A 78 5.90 -19.34 -13.59
C SER A 78 6.56 -20.40 -12.71
N ASP A 79 7.52 -20.02 -11.91
CA ASP A 79 8.31 -20.94 -11.08
C ASP A 79 7.66 -21.21 -9.73
N GLY A 80 6.56 -20.50 -9.41
CA GLY A 80 5.82 -20.66 -8.18
C GLY A 80 6.57 -20.16 -6.93
N LEU A 81 7.43 -19.16 -7.10
CA LEU A 81 8.25 -18.59 -6.03
C LEU A 81 7.40 -17.96 -4.92
N LEU A 82 6.38 -17.19 -5.31
CA LEU A 82 5.44 -16.56 -4.37
C LEU A 82 4.18 -17.40 -4.15
N LYS A 83 4.03 -18.50 -4.86
CA LYS A 83 2.82 -19.32 -4.90
C LYS A 83 2.88 -20.46 -3.87
N PRO A 84 2.06 -20.45 -2.83
CA PRO A 84 2.02 -21.53 -1.86
C PRO A 84 1.55 -22.83 -2.52
N GLN A 85 2.19 -23.96 -2.19
CA GLN A 85 1.91 -25.24 -2.83
C GLN A 85 0.87 -26.08 -2.04
N GLY A 86 0.98 -26.12 -0.72
CA GLY A 86 0.09 -26.89 0.16
C GLY A 86 -1.29 -26.23 0.35
N ALA A 87 -2.30 -27.02 0.72
CA ALA A 87 -3.64 -26.52 1.02
C ALA A 87 -3.64 -25.57 2.23
N ASP A 88 -2.93 -25.95 3.29
CA ASP A 88 -2.81 -25.15 4.51
C ASP A 88 -2.01 -23.88 4.25
N ASP A 89 -0.94 -23.94 3.44
CA ASP A 89 -0.15 -22.78 3.06
C ASP A 89 -0.98 -21.79 2.23
N LYS A 90 -1.84 -22.28 1.32
CA LYS A 90 -2.78 -21.45 0.57
C LYS A 90 -3.79 -20.75 1.47
N LEU A 91 -4.25 -21.42 2.53
CA LEU A 91 -5.16 -20.83 3.51
C LEU A 91 -4.44 -19.72 4.30
N GLN A 92 -3.22 -19.99 4.78
CA GLN A 92 -2.39 -19.00 5.48
C GLN A 92 -2.05 -17.81 4.58
N TYR A 93 -1.68 -18.04 3.33
CA TYR A 93 -1.41 -16.98 2.35
C TYR A 93 -2.62 -16.03 2.21
N ARG A 94 -3.82 -16.57 1.99
CA ARG A 94 -5.05 -15.77 1.90
C ARG A 94 -5.33 -15.01 3.19
N PHE A 95 -5.18 -15.66 4.33
CA PHE A 95 -5.35 -15.01 5.63
C PHE A 95 -4.42 -13.80 5.76
N TRP A 96 -3.12 -13.97 5.52
CA TRP A 96 -2.15 -12.89 5.68
C TRP A 96 -2.32 -11.77 4.66
N LEU A 97 -2.69 -12.10 3.41
CA LEU A 97 -2.95 -11.12 2.36
C LEU A 97 -4.12 -10.21 2.75
N HIS A 98 -5.23 -10.78 3.20
CA HIS A 98 -6.39 -10.02 3.65
C HIS A 98 -6.18 -9.32 4.99
N TYR A 99 -5.51 -9.98 5.94
CA TYR A 99 -5.18 -9.40 7.23
C TYR A 99 -4.32 -8.15 7.10
N ALA A 100 -3.33 -8.17 6.24
CA ALA A 100 -2.43 -7.04 6.03
C ALA A 100 -3.19 -5.76 5.63
N GLU A 101 -4.15 -5.86 4.71
CA GLU A 101 -4.88 -4.69 4.20
C GLU A 101 -6.18 -4.42 4.95
N GLY A 102 -6.88 -5.45 5.41
CA GLY A 102 -8.19 -5.29 6.06
C GLY A 102 -8.11 -5.04 7.57
N SER A 103 -7.06 -5.52 8.24
CA SER A 103 -6.96 -5.43 9.70
C SER A 103 -5.72 -4.65 10.15
N LEU A 104 -4.52 -5.05 9.72
CA LEU A 104 -3.29 -4.47 10.24
C LEU A 104 -3.09 -3.02 9.78
N MET A 105 -3.16 -2.77 8.49
CA MET A 105 -2.85 -1.44 7.94
C MET A 105 -3.82 -0.34 8.35
N PRO A 106 -5.14 -0.57 8.43
CA PRO A 106 -6.07 0.42 8.96
C PRO A 106 -5.75 0.82 10.40
N LEU A 107 -5.42 -0.14 11.26
CA LEU A 107 -5.05 0.13 12.66
C LEU A 107 -3.76 0.93 12.77
N LEU A 108 -2.74 0.56 11.99
CA LEU A 108 -1.46 1.29 11.93
C LEU A 108 -1.65 2.71 11.39
N LEU A 109 -2.50 2.90 10.38
CA LEU A 109 -2.81 4.24 9.85
C LEU A 109 -3.55 5.09 10.89
N MET A 110 -4.56 4.53 11.56
CA MET A 110 -5.25 5.23 12.65
C MET A 110 -4.27 5.63 13.77
N LYS A 111 -3.40 4.70 14.19
CA LYS A 111 -2.36 4.99 15.19
C LYS A 111 -1.47 6.15 14.76
N LEU A 112 -1.05 6.17 13.49
CA LEU A 112 -0.24 7.26 12.93
C LEU A 112 -1.00 8.60 12.93
N VAL A 113 -2.26 8.61 12.49
CA VAL A 113 -3.11 9.80 12.46
C VAL A 113 -3.30 10.35 13.88
N PHE A 114 -3.69 9.52 14.84
CA PHE A 114 -3.88 9.94 16.21
C PHE A 114 -2.56 10.42 16.88
N ALA A 115 -1.45 9.78 16.58
CA ALA A 115 -0.15 10.23 17.06
C ALA A 115 0.26 11.61 16.50
N SER A 116 -0.26 12.00 15.34
CA SER A 116 0.01 13.30 14.73
C SER A 116 -0.89 14.42 15.27
N LEU A 117 -2.05 14.11 15.86
CA LEU A 117 -2.99 15.12 16.39
C LEU A 117 -2.41 15.95 17.55
N GLY A 118 -1.45 15.41 18.29
CA GLY A 118 -0.74 16.15 19.35
C GLY A 118 0.41 17.04 18.86
N LYS A 119 0.68 17.09 17.54
CA LYS A 119 1.84 17.77 16.96
C LYS A 119 1.44 18.91 16.02
N PRO A 120 2.34 19.89 15.73
CA PRO A 120 2.11 20.85 14.63
C PRO A 120 1.88 20.10 13.29
N PRO A 121 1.01 20.60 12.40
CA PRO A 121 0.33 21.90 12.37
C PRO A 121 -1.02 21.99 13.11
N VAL A 122 -1.40 21.03 13.95
CA VAL A 122 -2.69 21.07 14.66
C VAL A 122 -2.75 22.30 15.58
N PRO A 123 -3.87 23.06 15.59
CA PRO A 123 -4.02 24.24 16.47
C PRO A 123 -3.84 23.91 17.94
N PHE A 124 -3.23 24.84 18.71
CA PHE A 124 -2.82 24.62 20.09
C PHE A 124 -3.96 24.13 21.00
N GLY A 125 -5.17 24.70 20.86
CA GLY A 125 -6.34 24.29 21.68
C GLY A 125 -6.81 22.86 21.43
N VAL A 126 -6.50 22.27 20.27
CA VAL A 126 -6.89 20.90 19.91
C VAL A 126 -5.81 19.88 20.25
N ARG A 127 -4.55 20.31 20.41
CA ARG A 127 -3.41 19.41 20.67
C ARG A 127 -3.53 18.64 21.97
N SER A 128 -4.01 19.27 23.04
CA SER A 128 -4.18 18.61 24.33
C SER A 128 -5.20 17.49 24.28
N LEU A 129 -6.34 17.73 23.61
CA LEU A 129 -7.36 16.69 23.36
C LEU A 129 -6.83 15.59 22.43
N GLY A 130 -6.14 15.95 21.33
CA GLY A 130 -5.51 15.02 20.42
C GLY A 130 -4.45 14.14 21.08
N SER A 131 -3.65 14.71 21.99
CA SER A 131 -2.67 13.98 22.79
C SER A 131 -3.32 12.98 23.75
N LEU A 132 -4.46 13.35 24.37
CA LEU A 132 -5.20 12.48 25.27
C LEU A 132 -5.80 11.28 24.53
N LEU A 133 -6.43 11.52 23.38
CA LEU A 133 -6.97 10.49 22.50
C LEU A 133 -5.89 9.56 21.96
N GLY A 134 -4.75 10.13 21.53
CA GLY A 134 -3.62 9.35 21.04
C GLY A 134 -3.04 8.39 22.07
N LYS A 135 -2.97 8.79 23.34
CA LYS A 135 -2.52 7.91 24.44
C LYS A 135 -3.51 6.79 24.77
N GLY A 136 -4.82 7.02 24.60
CA GLY A 136 -5.85 6.00 24.80
C GLY A 136 -5.83 4.87 23.77
N ILE A 137 -5.40 5.17 22.54
CA ILE A 137 -5.35 4.21 21.43
C ILE A 137 -4.01 3.45 21.35
N GLN A 138 -2.99 3.93 22.05
CA GLN A 138 -1.68 3.28 22.10
C GLN A 138 -1.58 2.12 23.12
N LYS A 139 -2.60 1.93 23.96
CA LYS A 139 -2.74 0.78 24.84
C LYS A 139 -3.43 -0.38 24.10
#